data_840541b8ff65c3f39da477542d86d11a
#
_entry.id   840541b8ff65c3f39da477542d86d11a
#
_cell.length_a   1.000
_cell.length_b   1.000
_cell.length_c   1.000
_cell.angle_alpha   90.00
_cell.angle_beta   90.00
_cell.angle_gamma   90.00
#
_symmetry.space_group_name_H-M   'P 1'
#
loop_
_entity.id
_entity.type
_entity.pdbx_description
1 polymer ?
#
loop_
_entity_poly.entity_id
_entity_poly.type
_entity_poly.pdbx_seq_one_letter_code
_entity_poly.pdbx_strand_id
1 'polypeptide(L)'
;MILPDQTKLKGFEWTPLKPNGKSILICHGYASYFYKFEQYVQPLLKEGFRVIGFDAPGHGLSQGKYINVIIYKEAVEAIIRQFGPIDHFIGHSLGGLTMSIIAENITEQEKHKFVLIAPATKTTTTFEGFFSLMHFSDEVKKAFLAELDRRTNLPITYFEADRAVSNYKGSLLWVHDQADPVCPYKDLENFTKSASNNIKFLITNGLGHNKIYKTQAVIDQIVQFLAAE
;
A
#
# COMPACT_ATOMS: atom_id res chain seq x y z
N MET A 1 15.09 -11.37 -6.74
CA MET A 1 14.92 -10.55 -7.97
C MET A 1 15.99 -9.44 -7.99
N ILE A 2 16.40 -8.95 -9.15
CA ILE A 2 17.33 -7.82 -9.31
C ILE A 2 16.62 -6.72 -10.08
N LEU A 3 16.60 -5.51 -9.54
CA LEU A 3 16.07 -4.31 -10.20
C LEU A 3 17.05 -3.77 -11.28
N PRO A 4 16.60 -2.87 -12.17
CA PRO A 4 17.48 -2.29 -13.20
C PRO A 4 18.72 -1.59 -12.66
N ASP A 5 18.63 -0.99 -11.47
CA ASP A 5 19.73 -0.34 -10.76
C ASP A 5 20.65 -1.32 -10.00
N GLN A 6 20.53 -2.63 -10.26
CA GLN A 6 21.21 -3.74 -9.61
C GLN A 6 20.83 -3.98 -8.13
N THR A 7 19.84 -3.30 -7.58
CA THR A 7 19.31 -3.56 -6.23
C THR A 7 18.72 -4.97 -6.17
N LYS A 8 19.18 -5.81 -5.25
CA LYS A 8 18.65 -7.15 -5.04
C LYS A 8 17.50 -7.11 -4.06
N LEU A 9 16.32 -7.56 -4.51
CA LEU A 9 15.15 -7.73 -3.66
C LEU A 9 15.02 -9.18 -3.18
N LYS A 10 14.69 -9.34 -1.91
CA LYS A 10 14.29 -10.62 -1.32
C LYS A 10 12.76 -10.69 -1.30
N GLY A 11 12.24 -11.76 -1.85
CA GLY A 11 10.80 -12.04 -1.86
C GLY A 11 10.51 -13.49 -1.57
N PHE A 12 9.25 -13.78 -1.41
CA PHE A 12 8.69 -15.08 -1.05
C PHE A 12 7.45 -15.32 -1.90
N GLU A 13 7.26 -16.57 -2.25
CA GLU A 13 6.11 -17.03 -3.03
C GLU A 13 5.57 -18.31 -2.40
N TRP A 14 4.26 -18.39 -2.25
CA TRP A 14 3.55 -19.57 -1.78
C TRP A 14 2.48 -19.99 -2.79
N THR A 15 2.46 -21.25 -3.12
CA THR A 15 1.49 -21.84 -4.04
C THR A 15 0.49 -22.67 -3.23
N PRO A 16 -0.81 -22.51 -3.42
CA PRO A 16 -1.84 -23.27 -2.73
C PRO A 16 -1.90 -24.72 -3.24
N LEU A 17 -2.38 -25.63 -2.40
CA LEU A 17 -2.61 -27.04 -2.81
C LEU A 17 -3.71 -27.16 -3.87
N LYS A 18 -4.72 -26.29 -3.82
CA LYS A 18 -5.83 -26.22 -4.79
C LYS A 18 -5.90 -24.81 -5.34
N PRO A 19 -5.23 -24.51 -6.45
CA PRO A 19 -5.22 -23.16 -7.04
C PRO A 19 -6.58 -22.73 -7.57
N ASN A 20 -6.97 -21.49 -7.29
CA ASN A 20 -8.13 -20.82 -7.92
C ASN A 20 -7.73 -20.06 -9.20
N GLY A 21 -6.46 -20.12 -9.59
CA GLY A 21 -5.90 -19.43 -10.77
C GLY A 21 -5.54 -17.98 -10.54
N LYS A 22 -5.77 -17.41 -9.34
CA LYS A 22 -5.50 -16.01 -9.02
C LYS A 22 -4.32 -15.85 -8.07
N SER A 23 -3.67 -14.70 -8.15
CA SER A 23 -2.50 -14.33 -7.36
C SER A 23 -2.69 -13.03 -6.60
N ILE A 24 -2.01 -12.91 -5.44
CA ILE A 24 -2.06 -11.75 -4.57
C ILE A 24 -0.64 -11.27 -4.28
N LEU A 25 -0.40 -9.97 -4.44
CA LEU A 25 0.84 -9.31 -4.03
C LEU A 25 0.61 -8.50 -2.76
N ILE A 26 1.49 -8.69 -1.75
CA ILE A 26 1.42 -7.98 -0.46
C ILE A 26 2.62 -7.05 -0.31
N CYS A 27 2.36 -5.76 -0.02
CA CYS A 27 3.35 -4.72 0.20
C CYS A 27 3.26 -4.14 1.63
N HIS A 28 4.36 -4.20 2.36
CA HIS A 28 4.47 -3.70 3.73
C HIS A 28 4.70 -2.18 3.79
N GLY A 29 4.57 -1.59 4.97
CA GLY A 29 4.81 -0.17 5.24
C GLY A 29 6.29 0.20 5.46
N TYR A 30 6.56 1.50 5.65
CA TYR A 30 7.87 2.01 6.04
C TYR A 30 8.34 1.40 7.38
N ALA A 31 9.65 1.21 7.54
CA ALA A 31 10.28 0.58 8.70
C ALA A 31 9.66 -0.80 9.06
N SER A 32 9.22 -1.54 8.05
CA SER A 32 8.59 -2.85 8.17
C SER A 32 9.30 -3.87 7.27
N TYR A 33 8.76 -5.08 7.18
CA TYR A 33 9.23 -6.16 6.32
C TYR A 33 8.12 -7.18 6.13
N PHE A 34 8.21 -8.03 5.11
CA PHE A 34 7.12 -8.92 4.70
C PHE A 34 6.71 -9.92 5.80
N TYR A 35 7.62 -10.45 6.59
CA TYR A 35 7.32 -11.43 7.65
C TYR A 35 6.21 -10.96 8.60
N LYS A 36 6.03 -9.66 8.81
CA LYS A 36 4.92 -9.12 9.62
C LYS A 36 3.53 -9.39 9.03
N PHE A 37 3.46 -9.85 7.79
CA PHE A 37 2.23 -10.19 7.06
C PHE A 37 2.06 -11.71 6.88
N GLU A 38 2.87 -12.54 7.52
CA GLU A 38 2.82 -14.01 7.40
C GLU A 38 1.44 -14.59 7.73
N GLN A 39 0.71 -13.95 8.66
CA GLN A 39 -0.63 -14.37 9.08
C GLN A 39 -1.70 -14.25 7.95
N TYR A 40 -1.42 -13.54 6.87
CA TYR A 40 -2.27 -13.50 5.67
C TYR A 40 -2.07 -14.73 4.78
N VAL A 41 -0.88 -15.33 4.81
CA VAL A 41 -0.48 -16.36 3.85
C VAL A 41 -1.39 -17.57 3.92
N GLN A 42 -1.54 -18.18 5.10
CA GLN A 42 -2.33 -19.40 5.24
C GLN A 42 -3.83 -19.24 4.92
N PRO A 43 -4.52 -18.18 5.40
CA PRO A 43 -5.90 -17.92 4.98
C PRO A 43 -6.05 -17.76 3.47
N LEU A 44 -5.17 -17.00 2.81
CA LEU A 44 -5.22 -16.78 1.36
C LEU A 44 -4.93 -18.08 0.58
N LEU A 45 -3.99 -18.89 1.03
CA LEU A 45 -3.73 -20.21 0.43
C LEU A 45 -4.93 -21.17 0.55
N LYS A 46 -5.69 -21.12 1.64
CA LYS A 46 -6.93 -21.89 1.81
C LYS A 46 -8.00 -21.52 0.79
N GLU A 47 -8.08 -20.23 0.44
CA GLU A 47 -8.96 -19.73 -0.64
C GLU A 47 -8.42 -20.00 -2.05
N GLY A 48 -7.26 -20.63 -2.16
CA GLY A 48 -6.67 -21.03 -3.44
C GLY A 48 -5.82 -19.97 -4.12
N PHE A 49 -5.51 -18.87 -3.46
CA PHE A 49 -4.65 -17.82 -4.02
C PHE A 49 -3.17 -18.18 -3.96
N ARG A 50 -2.44 -17.91 -5.03
CA ARG A 50 -0.99 -17.81 -5.00
C ARG A 50 -0.62 -16.51 -4.28
N VAL A 51 0.25 -16.55 -3.28
CA VAL A 51 0.62 -15.39 -2.46
C VAL A 51 2.07 -15.01 -2.75
N ILE A 52 2.30 -13.75 -3.05
CA ILE A 52 3.62 -13.16 -3.27
C ILE A 52 3.82 -12.02 -2.28
N GLY A 53 4.98 -12.00 -1.66
CA GLY A 53 5.40 -10.91 -0.79
C GLY A 53 6.88 -10.67 -0.91
N PHE A 54 7.34 -9.48 -0.58
CA PHE A 54 8.75 -9.13 -0.64
C PHE A 54 9.09 -8.04 0.36
N ASP A 55 10.36 -7.97 0.71
CA ASP A 55 10.91 -6.84 1.45
C ASP A 55 11.21 -5.71 0.47
N ALA A 56 10.66 -4.53 0.74
CA ALA A 56 10.85 -3.35 -0.10
C ALA A 56 12.35 -2.92 -0.14
N PRO A 57 12.78 -2.16 -1.16
CA PRO A 57 14.14 -1.61 -1.18
C PRO A 57 14.52 -0.95 0.14
N GLY A 58 15.72 -1.24 0.66
CA GLY A 58 16.22 -0.71 1.93
C GLY A 58 15.57 -1.30 3.19
N HIS A 59 14.76 -2.36 3.07
CA HIS A 59 14.06 -3.00 4.18
C HIS A 59 14.31 -4.50 4.25
N GLY A 60 14.16 -5.06 5.45
CA GLY A 60 14.28 -6.50 5.68
C GLY A 60 15.57 -7.08 5.13
N LEU A 61 15.45 -8.08 4.26
CA LEU A 61 16.58 -8.77 3.60
C LEU A 61 16.88 -8.22 2.20
N SER A 62 16.14 -7.21 1.73
CA SER A 62 16.39 -6.54 0.46
C SER A 62 17.50 -5.53 0.57
N GLN A 63 18.25 -5.37 -0.51
CA GLN A 63 19.27 -4.32 -0.63
C GLN A 63 18.62 -2.94 -0.84
N GLY A 64 19.43 -1.89 -0.73
CA GLY A 64 19.03 -0.49 -0.85
C GLY A 64 19.36 0.29 0.42
N LYS A 65 19.34 1.62 0.34
CA LYS A 65 19.66 2.52 1.47
C LYS A 65 18.44 3.29 1.98
N TYR A 66 17.50 3.56 1.09
CA TYR A 66 16.29 4.36 1.38
C TYR A 66 15.15 3.94 0.46
N ILE A 67 13.95 4.34 0.84
CA ILE A 67 12.75 4.12 0.06
C ILE A 67 11.90 5.41 0.02
N ASN A 68 11.21 5.59 -1.08
CA ASN A 68 10.07 6.49 -1.22
C ASN A 68 9.01 5.81 -2.10
N VAL A 69 7.90 6.45 -2.31
CA VAL A 69 6.78 5.87 -3.08
C VAL A 69 7.17 5.56 -4.54
N ILE A 70 8.05 6.36 -5.15
CA ILE A 70 8.49 6.15 -6.54
C ILE A 70 9.35 4.90 -6.65
N ILE A 71 10.38 4.78 -5.80
CA ILE A 71 11.26 3.59 -5.74
C ILE A 71 10.45 2.34 -5.42
N TYR A 72 9.47 2.46 -4.52
CA TYR A 72 8.62 1.31 -4.17
C TYR A 72 7.71 0.92 -5.34
N LYS A 73 7.12 1.90 -6.05
CA LYS A 73 6.34 1.67 -7.25
C LYS A 73 7.15 0.94 -8.32
N GLU A 74 8.36 1.38 -8.62
CA GLU A 74 9.26 0.74 -9.59
C GLU A 74 9.57 -0.72 -9.20
N ALA A 75 9.78 -0.99 -7.91
CA ALA A 75 9.99 -2.34 -7.40
C ALA A 75 8.73 -3.21 -7.58
N VAL A 76 7.53 -2.68 -7.26
CA VAL A 76 6.26 -3.37 -7.46
C VAL A 76 6.00 -3.68 -8.93
N GLU A 77 6.20 -2.71 -9.83
CA GLU A 77 6.06 -2.91 -11.28
C GLU A 77 7.02 -3.96 -11.83
N ALA A 78 8.26 -4.00 -11.31
CA ALA A 78 9.23 -5.02 -11.69
C ALA A 78 8.77 -6.43 -11.22
N ILE A 79 8.16 -6.54 -10.04
CA ILE A 79 7.58 -7.79 -9.54
C ILE A 79 6.39 -8.22 -10.40
N ILE A 80 5.49 -7.30 -10.74
CA ILE A 80 4.34 -7.58 -11.62
C ILE A 80 4.84 -8.09 -12.97
N ARG A 81 5.87 -7.47 -13.56
CA ARG A 81 6.44 -7.93 -14.84
C ARG A 81 7.09 -9.31 -14.76
N GLN A 82 7.76 -9.64 -13.65
CA GLN A 82 8.52 -10.88 -13.52
C GLN A 82 7.68 -12.07 -13.03
N PHE A 83 6.74 -11.82 -12.12
CA PHE A 83 5.97 -12.86 -11.43
C PHE A 83 4.47 -12.84 -11.77
N GLY A 84 4.05 -11.91 -12.61
CA GLY A 84 2.65 -11.79 -13.04
C GLY A 84 2.15 -12.96 -13.91
N PRO A 85 0.85 -13.02 -14.17
CA PRO A 85 -0.12 -12.00 -13.77
C PRO A 85 -0.33 -11.91 -12.26
N ILE A 86 -0.63 -10.70 -11.76
CA ILE A 86 -1.06 -10.44 -10.38
C ILE A 86 -2.50 -9.92 -10.43
N ASP A 87 -3.40 -10.65 -9.76
CA ASP A 87 -4.83 -10.34 -9.83
C ASP A 87 -5.26 -9.37 -8.74
N HIS A 88 -4.71 -9.50 -7.52
CA HIS A 88 -5.14 -8.70 -6.39
C HIS A 88 -3.95 -8.17 -5.58
N PHE A 89 -4.17 -7.10 -4.83
CA PHE A 89 -3.12 -6.37 -4.15
C PHE A 89 -3.49 -6.00 -2.73
N ILE A 90 -2.56 -6.15 -1.79
CA ILE A 90 -2.68 -5.70 -0.41
C ILE A 90 -1.51 -4.76 -0.11
N GLY A 91 -1.77 -3.58 0.42
CA GLY A 91 -0.73 -2.64 0.84
C GLY A 91 -1.03 -1.97 2.17
N HIS A 92 -0.02 -1.84 3.03
CA HIS A 92 -0.11 -1.16 4.32
C HIS A 92 0.73 0.12 4.32
N SER A 93 0.19 1.23 4.85
CA SER A 93 0.92 2.49 5.05
C SER A 93 1.57 2.99 3.74
N LEU A 94 2.90 3.14 3.67
CA LEU A 94 3.64 3.46 2.45
C LEU A 94 3.38 2.45 1.33
N GLY A 95 3.27 1.14 1.65
CA GLY A 95 2.86 0.11 0.70
C GLY A 95 1.43 0.33 0.21
N GLY A 96 0.52 0.81 1.07
CA GLY A 96 -0.84 1.18 0.71
C GLY A 96 -0.90 2.38 -0.23
N LEU A 97 -0.12 3.42 0.03
CA LEU A 97 0.05 4.56 -0.89
C LEU A 97 0.63 4.09 -2.23
N THR A 98 1.66 3.24 -2.21
CA THR A 98 2.22 2.67 -3.44
C THR A 98 1.18 1.91 -4.24
N MET A 99 0.37 1.07 -3.58
CA MET A 99 -0.71 0.32 -4.23
C MET A 99 -1.81 1.23 -4.77
N SER A 100 -2.12 2.35 -4.15
CA SER A 100 -3.08 3.32 -4.71
C SER A 100 -2.59 3.92 -6.04
N ILE A 101 -1.30 4.22 -6.15
CA ILE A 101 -0.68 4.70 -7.40
C ILE A 101 -0.63 3.59 -8.47
N ILE A 102 -0.40 2.34 -8.07
CA ILE A 102 -0.50 1.18 -8.98
C ILE A 102 -1.94 1.04 -9.49
N ALA A 103 -2.94 1.13 -8.60
CA ALA A 103 -4.36 1.03 -8.96
C ALA A 103 -4.79 2.10 -9.98
N GLU A 104 -4.27 3.33 -9.86
CA GLU A 104 -4.52 4.41 -10.82
C GLU A 104 -4.04 4.04 -12.24
N ASN A 105 -2.91 3.34 -12.35
CA ASN A 105 -2.21 3.12 -13.61
C ASN A 105 -2.35 1.72 -14.19
N ILE A 106 -2.95 0.77 -13.45
CA ILE A 106 -3.11 -0.60 -13.93
C ILE A 106 -4.18 -0.65 -15.03
N THR A 107 -3.92 -1.48 -16.04
CA THR A 107 -4.90 -1.75 -17.11
C THR A 107 -6.00 -2.69 -16.62
N GLU A 108 -7.17 -2.68 -17.26
CA GLU A 108 -8.29 -3.57 -16.93
C GLU A 108 -8.64 -3.54 -15.44
N GLN A 109 -8.75 -2.34 -14.88
CA GLN A 109 -8.95 -2.10 -13.44
C GLN A 109 -10.04 -2.96 -12.82
N GLU A 110 -11.11 -3.25 -13.55
CA GLU A 110 -12.27 -4.04 -13.11
C GLU A 110 -11.91 -5.50 -12.77
N LYS A 111 -10.80 -6.01 -13.31
CA LYS A 111 -10.31 -7.37 -13.02
C LYS A 111 -9.52 -7.46 -11.72
N HIS A 112 -9.15 -6.32 -11.13
CA HIS A 112 -8.27 -6.26 -9.99
C HIS A 112 -9.00 -5.83 -8.71
N LYS A 113 -8.65 -6.44 -7.58
CA LYS A 113 -9.07 -5.98 -6.26
C LYS A 113 -7.87 -5.41 -5.51
N PHE A 114 -8.07 -4.26 -4.87
CA PHE A 114 -7.07 -3.64 -4.01
C PHE A 114 -7.56 -3.58 -2.57
N VAL A 115 -6.66 -3.86 -1.64
CA VAL A 115 -6.85 -3.65 -0.20
C VAL A 115 -5.80 -2.65 0.27
N LEU A 116 -6.25 -1.49 0.71
CA LEU A 116 -5.40 -0.44 1.26
C LEU A 116 -5.61 -0.40 2.78
N ILE A 117 -4.59 -0.75 3.55
CA ILE A 117 -4.64 -0.77 5.01
C ILE A 117 -3.89 0.43 5.55
N ALA A 118 -4.58 1.36 6.19
CA ALA A 118 -4.02 2.59 6.75
C ALA A 118 -3.00 3.26 5.80
N PRO A 119 -3.34 3.49 4.52
CA PRO A 119 -2.41 4.12 3.59
C PRO A 119 -2.13 5.57 4.03
N ALA A 120 -1.00 6.14 3.58
CA ALA A 120 -0.78 7.58 3.69
C ALA A 120 -1.81 8.30 2.81
N THR A 121 -2.97 8.65 3.40
CA THR A 121 -4.12 9.25 2.69
C THR A 121 -3.72 10.57 2.08
N LYS A 122 -3.15 11.46 2.92
CA LYS A 122 -2.60 12.77 2.54
C LYS A 122 -1.11 12.83 2.84
N THR A 123 -0.29 12.78 1.81
CA THR A 123 1.17 12.92 1.97
C THR A 123 1.53 14.31 2.49
N THR A 124 0.75 15.33 2.13
CA THR A 124 0.86 16.68 2.67
C THR A 124 0.78 16.69 4.19
N THR A 125 -0.24 16.07 4.80
CA THR A 125 -0.39 15.97 6.27
C THR A 125 0.78 15.23 6.91
N THR A 126 1.26 14.15 6.27
CA THR A 126 2.42 13.39 6.75
C THR A 126 3.68 14.26 6.81
N PHE A 127 3.94 15.06 5.76
CA PHE A 127 5.08 15.98 5.76
C PHE A 127 4.92 17.14 6.74
N GLU A 128 3.73 17.70 6.89
CA GLU A 128 3.44 18.74 7.88
C GLU A 128 3.72 18.23 9.30
N GLY A 129 3.28 17.02 9.63
CA GLY A 129 3.60 16.38 10.91
C GLY A 129 5.11 16.20 11.11
N PHE A 130 5.82 15.75 10.07
CA PHE A 130 7.29 15.62 10.12
C PHE A 130 7.98 16.98 10.31
N PHE A 131 7.60 18.00 9.56
CA PHE A 131 8.18 19.34 9.67
C PHE A 131 7.94 19.94 11.07
N SER A 132 6.74 19.73 11.61
CA SER A 132 6.40 20.17 12.96
C SER A 132 7.25 19.47 14.01
N LEU A 133 7.40 18.14 13.91
CA LEU A 133 8.23 17.35 14.82
C LEU A 133 9.69 17.78 14.80
N MET A 134 10.22 18.11 13.63
CA MET A 134 11.61 18.53 13.43
C MET A 134 11.84 20.01 13.67
N HIS A 135 10.78 20.78 13.99
CA HIS A 135 10.84 22.24 14.18
C HIS A 135 11.47 22.98 13.00
N PHE A 136 11.19 22.54 11.76
CA PHE A 136 11.72 23.22 10.57
C PHE A 136 11.06 24.59 10.36
N SER A 137 11.86 25.57 9.95
CA SER A 137 11.33 26.88 9.57
C SER A 137 10.53 26.79 8.24
N ASP A 138 9.69 27.78 7.97
CA ASP A 138 8.88 27.80 6.75
C ASP A 138 9.73 27.90 5.49
N GLU A 139 10.92 28.52 5.57
CA GLU A 139 11.89 28.57 4.46
C GLU A 139 12.41 27.17 4.14
N VAL A 140 12.75 26.37 5.17
CA VAL A 140 13.22 24.97 5.00
C VAL A 140 12.11 24.11 4.41
N LYS A 141 10.86 24.26 4.90
CA LYS A 141 9.69 23.54 4.35
C LYS A 141 9.49 23.85 2.87
N LYS A 142 9.50 25.14 2.50
CA LYS A 142 9.35 25.59 1.10
C LYS A 142 10.46 25.04 0.21
N ALA A 143 11.72 25.13 0.67
CA ALA A 143 12.86 24.63 -0.08
C ALA A 143 12.78 23.11 -0.28
N PHE A 144 12.36 22.36 0.75
CA PHE A 144 12.16 20.91 0.68
C PHE A 144 11.09 20.53 -0.36
N LEU A 145 9.93 21.18 -0.31
CA LEU A 145 8.83 20.92 -1.25
C LEU A 145 9.22 21.27 -2.68
N ALA A 146 9.90 22.41 -2.89
CA ALA A 146 10.40 22.80 -4.22
C ALA A 146 11.43 21.79 -4.76
N GLU A 147 12.31 21.26 -3.91
CA GLU A 147 13.27 20.24 -4.32
C GLU A 147 12.58 18.89 -4.61
N LEU A 148 11.53 18.55 -3.87
CA LEU A 148 10.71 17.37 -4.16
C LEU A 148 10.05 17.49 -5.54
N ASP A 149 9.37 18.59 -5.81
CA ASP A 149 8.73 18.85 -7.10
C ASP A 149 9.75 18.82 -8.25
N ARG A 150 10.93 19.43 -8.05
CA ARG A 150 12.00 19.42 -9.05
C ARG A 150 12.53 18.00 -9.35
N ARG A 151 12.64 17.14 -8.32
CA ARG A 151 13.15 15.76 -8.47
C ARG A 151 12.12 14.81 -9.07
N THR A 152 10.85 15.00 -8.72
CA THR A 152 9.79 14.10 -9.13
C THR A 152 9.07 14.57 -10.40
N ASN A 153 9.18 15.86 -10.73
CA ASN A 153 8.38 16.55 -11.73
C ASN A 153 6.87 16.43 -11.48
N LEU A 154 6.48 16.21 -10.22
CA LEU A 154 5.12 16.01 -9.77
C LEU A 154 4.90 16.72 -8.43
N PRO A 155 3.77 17.40 -8.21
CA PRO A 155 3.49 18.03 -6.94
C PRO A 155 3.28 16.97 -5.85
N ILE A 156 3.56 17.33 -4.60
CA ILE A 156 3.39 16.43 -3.45
C ILE A 156 1.98 15.84 -3.37
N THR A 157 0.96 16.60 -3.75
CA THR A 157 -0.45 16.19 -3.80
C THR A 157 -0.72 15.08 -4.81
N TYR A 158 0.19 14.85 -5.78
CA TYR A 158 0.10 13.69 -6.65
C TYR A 158 0.21 12.38 -5.87
N PHE A 159 0.98 12.37 -4.79
CA PHE A 159 1.24 11.20 -3.95
C PHE A 159 0.24 11.10 -2.78
N GLU A 160 -1.06 11.27 -3.04
CA GLU A 160 -2.15 11.10 -2.07
C GLU A 160 -3.01 9.90 -2.47
N ALA A 161 -3.30 9.01 -1.50
CA ALA A 161 -3.97 7.74 -1.81
C ALA A 161 -5.42 7.94 -2.26
N ASP A 162 -6.16 8.85 -1.63
CA ASP A 162 -7.54 9.17 -1.99
C ASP A 162 -7.64 9.76 -3.41
N ARG A 163 -6.74 10.66 -3.77
CA ARG A 163 -6.63 11.18 -5.14
C ARG A 163 -6.41 10.04 -6.14
N ALA A 164 -5.44 9.18 -5.85
CA ALA A 164 -5.04 8.12 -6.78
C ALA A 164 -6.18 7.13 -7.08
N VAL A 165 -7.04 6.83 -6.09
CA VAL A 165 -8.13 5.86 -6.29
C VAL A 165 -9.48 6.49 -6.57
N SER A 166 -9.59 7.82 -6.65
CA SER A 166 -10.87 8.51 -6.85
C SER A 166 -11.64 8.07 -8.10
N ASN A 167 -10.93 7.70 -9.16
CA ASN A 167 -11.48 7.22 -10.43
C ASN A 167 -11.24 5.72 -10.68
N TYR A 168 -10.78 4.98 -9.68
CA TYR A 168 -10.55 3.54 -9.81
C TYR A 168 -11.85 2.80 -10.10
N LYS A 169 -11.82 1.88 -11.08
CA LYS A 169 -13.02 1.16 -11.57
C LYS A 169 -13.19 -0.23 -10.98
N GLY A 170 -12.10 -0.83 -10.48
CA GLY A 170 -12.14 -2.14 -9.85
C GLY A 170 -12.66 -2.08 -8.42
N SER A 171 -12.74 -3.22 -7.75
CA SER A 171 -13.17 -3.30 -6.35
C SER A 171 -12.04 -2.93 -5.39
N LEU A 172 -12.29 -2.02 -4.45
CA LEU A 172 -11.33 -1.59 -3.45
C LEU A 172 -11.89 -1.70 -2.04
N LEU A 173 -11.10 -2.25 -1.11
CA LEU A 173 -11.36 -2.22 0.32
C LEU A 173 -10.34 -1.30 0.99
N TRP A 174 -10.83 -0.21 1.58
CA TRP A 174 -10.02 0.69 2.40
C TRP A 174 -10.23 0.37 3.87
N VAL A 175 -9.17 -0.05 4.55
CA VAL A 175 -9.17 -0.40 5.97
C VAL A 175 -8.48 0.70 6.74
N HIS A 176 -9.13 1.31 7.73
CA HIS A 176 -8.54 2.40 8.50
C HIS A 176 -9.02 2.40 9.95
N ASP A 177 -8.17 2.86 10.88
CA ASP A 177 -8.52 2.99 12.29
C ASP A 177 -8.71 4.47 12.67
N GLN A 178 -9.80 4.77 13.40
CA GLN A 178 -10.10 6.14 13.83
C GLN A 178 -9.05 6.73 14.78
N ALA A 179 -8.33 5.86 15.51
CA ALA A 179 -7.26 6.25 16.42
C ALA A 179 -5.85 6.08 15.82
N ASP A 180 -5.72 6.11 14.49
CA ASP A 180 -4.42 6.03 13.81
C ASP A 180 -3.62 7.33 14.03
N PRO A 181 -2.47 7.28 14.75
CA PRO A 181 -1.67 8.47 15.02
C PRO A 181 -0.67 8.80 13.89
N VAL A 182 -0.49 7.90 12.92
CA VAL A 182 0.50 8.03 11.83
C VAL A 182 -0.16 8.55 10.56
N CYS A 183 -1.28 7.91 10.16
CA CYS A 183 -2.11 8.34 9.06
C CYS A 183 -3.48 8.74 9.62
N PRO A 184 -3.70 10.02 9.94
CA PRO A 184 -4.91 10.45 10.65
C PRO A 184 -6.19 10.12 9.88
N TYR A 185 -7.17 9.52 10.56
CA TYR A 185 -8.47 9.21 9.97
C TYR A 185 -9.19 10.44 9.40
N LYS A 186 -8.95 11.62 9.99
CA LYS A 186 -9.48 12.90 9.51
C LYS A 186 -9.18 13.15 8.03
N ASP A 187 -8.05 12.69 7.52
CA ASP A 187 -7.68 12.85 6.12
C ASP A 187 -8.56 12.02 5.18
N LEU A 188 -9.17 10.95 5.71
CA LEU A 188 -10.05 10.05 4.98
C LEU A 188 -11.53 10.48 5.02
N GLU A 189 -11.97 11.23 6.04
CA GLU A 189 -13.40 11.52 6.32
C GLU A 189 -14.16 12.11 5.13
N ASN A 190 -13.54 13.01 4.38
CA ASN A 190 -14.20 13.62 3.22
C ASN A 190 -14.30 12.63 2.06
N PHE A 191 -13.27 11.81 1.87
CA PHE A 191 -13.25 10.81 0.82
C PHE A 191 -14.30 9.72 1.06
N THR A 192 -14.53 9.29 2.31
CA THR A 192 -15.59 8.30 2.62
C THR A 192 -16.98 8.74 2.18
N LYS A 193 -17.24 10.06 2.13
CA LYS A 193 -18.55 10.63 1.75
C LYS A 193 -18.71 10.79 0.23
N SER A 194 -17.61 10.84 -0.51
CA SER A 194 -17.59 11.12 -1.96
C SER A 194 -17.11 9.95 -2.81
N ALA A 195 -16.62 8.88 -2.19
CA ALA A 195 -16.11 7.71 -2.88
C ALA A 195 -17.21 6.98 -3.67
N SER A 196 -16.83 6.40 -4.79
CA SER A 196 -17.73 5.59 -5.61
C SER A 196 -18.08 4.24 -4.93
N ASN A 197 -19.20 3.64 -5.31
CA ASN A 197 -19.75 2.43 -4.66
C ASN A 197 -18.86 1.18 -4.72
N ASN A 198 -17.89 1.14 -5.62
CA ASN A 198 -16.90 0.07 -5.72
C ASN A 198 -15.78 0.18 -4.67
N ILE A 199 -15.73 1.28 -3.91
CA ILE A 199 -14.81 1.48 -2.80
C ILE A 199 -15.56 1.23 -1.49
N LYS A 200 -15.20 0.16 -0.80
CA LYS A 200 -15.74 -0.21 0.51
C LYS A 200 -14.79 0.24 1.61
N PHE A 201 -15.35 0.61 2.75
CA PHE A 201 -14.59 1.04 3.93
C PHE A 201 -14.79 0.08 5.09
N LEU A 202 -13.70 -0.38 5.69
CA LEU A 202 -13.65 -1.09 6.97
C LEU A 202 -13.01 -0.17 8.00
N ILE A 203 -13.83 0.50 8.79
CA ILE A 203 -13.38 1.44 9.81
C ILE A 203 -13.37 0.76 11.17
N THR A 204 -12.22 0.78 11.84
CA THR A 204 -12.02 0.25 13.19
C THR A 204 -11.76 1.39 14.17
N ASN A 205 -11.72 1.08 15.47
CA ASN A 205 -11.41 2.04 16.52
C ASN A 205 -10.54 1.38 17.59
N GLY A 206 -9.42 2.03 17.94
CA GLY A 206 -8.52 1.60 19.02
C GLY A 206 -7.45 0.58 18.59
N LEU A 207 -7.35 0.23 17.31
CA LEU A 207 -6.26 -0.61 16.80
C LEU A 207 -5.02 0.20 16.42
N GLY A 208 -5.24 1.45 15.98
CA GLY A 208 -4.17 2.33 15.52
C GLY A 208 -3.44 1.78 14.29
N HIS A 209 -2.31 2.40 13.93
CA HIS A 209 -1.59 2.14 12.68
C HIS A 209 -1.00 0.73 12.54
N ASN A 210 -0.52 0.16 13.66
CA ASN A 210 0.28 -1.07 13.62
C ASN A 210 -0.44 -2.34 14.08
N LYS A 211 -1.56 -2.24 14.80
CA LYS A 211 -2.36 -3.40 15.20
C LYS A 211 -3.41 -3.77 14.16
N ILE A 212 -3.88 -2.78 13.39
CA ILE A 212 -4.95 -2.95 12.41
C ILE A 212 -4.67 -4.10 11.43
N TYR A 213 -3.49 -4.18 10.84
CA TYR A 213 -3.15 -5.24 9.88
C TYR A 213 -2.78 -6.59 10.53
N LYS A 214 -2.72 -6.65 11.87
CA LYS A 214 -2.41 -7.87 12.65
C LYS A 214 -3.64 -8.46 13.33
N THR A 215 -4.76 -7.75 13.33
CA THR A 215 -5.97 -8.16 14.03
C THR A 215 -6.72 -9.19 13.20
N GLN A 216 -6.97 -10.39 13.77
CA GLN A 216 -7.57 -11.52 13.06
C GLN A 216 -8.89 -11.15 12.39
N ALA A 217 -9.79 -10.45 13.09
CA ALA A 217 -11.06 -10.02 12.53
C ALA A 217 -10.92 -9.14 11.28
N VAL A 218 -9.86 -8.31 11.21
CA VAL A 218 -9.56 -7.49 10.03
C VAL A 218 -9.04 -8.36 8.88
N ILE A 219 -8.14 -9.31 9.20
CA ILE A 219 -7.61 -10.26 8.23
C ILE A 219 -8.73 -11.09 7.61
N ASP A 220 -9.66 -11.61 8.44
CA ASP A 220 -10.79 -12.41 7.97
C ASP A 220 -11.68 -11.63 6.99
N GLN A 221 -11.97 -10.35 7.27
CA GLN A 221 -12.73 -9.49 6.37
C GLN A 221 -11.97 -9.18 5.06
N ILE A 222 -10.66 -8.99 5.13
CA ILE A 222 -9.82 -8.80 3.93
C ILE A 222 -9.83 -10.06 3.06
N VAL A 223 -9.65 -11.24 3.66
CA VAL A 223 -9.69 -12.52 2.94
C VAL A 223 -11.05 -12.74 2.31
N GLN A 224 -12.14 -12.49 3.05
CA GLN A 224 -13.51 -12.58 2.53
C GLN A 224 -13.75 -11.63 1.35
N PHE A 225 -13.28 -10.39 1.44
CA PHE A 225 -13.38 -9.42 0.33
C PHE A 225 -12.65 -9.89 -0.93
N LEU A 226 -11.44 -10.44 -0.77
CA LEU A 226 -10.64 -10.93 -1.89
C LEU A 226 -11.25 -12.20 -2.52
N ALA A 227 -11.78 -13.11 -1.71
CA ALA A 227 -12.39 -14.37 -2.13
C ALA A 227 -13.79 -14.21 -2.75
N ALA A 228 -14.52 -13.12 -2.45
CA ALA A 228 -15.82 -12.86 -3.09
C ALA A 228 -15.67 -12.73 -4.62
N GLU A 229 -16.68 -13.15 -5.38
CA GLU A 229 -16.74 -13.02 -6.83
C GLU A 229 -16.91 -11.56 -7.29
#